data_6e66bc191c8dbd57bd077c2dd12e52ac
#
_entry.id   6e66bc191c8dbd57bd077c2dd12e52ac
#
_cell.length_a   1.000
_cell.length_b   1.000
_cell.length_c   1.000
_cell.angle_alpha   90.00
_cell.angle_beta   90.00
_cell.angle_gamma   90.00
#
_symmetry.space_group_name_H-M   'P 1'
#
loop_
_entity.id
_entity.type
_entity.pdbx_description
1 polymer ?
#
loop_
_entity_poly.entity_id
_entity_poly.type
_entity_poly.pdbx_seq_one_letter_code
_entity_poly.pdbx_strand_id
1 'polypeptide(L)'
;MLSCPDAGARRGAEESRDDCRFPDPISETPIQRICLQLDGRPRNVFLKLEGANPGGSIKDRTALSLLRSLEDAGKLTGGGRLVESSSGNLAIGIAMLARRRGYRFTAVLDPRVTAENLRRLRDLGAETVMVEEPDAAGGYLLTRLARIREMLAADPGLLWTNQYGSAANPGAHYSGTGPELYQQMGHRVDVVFVAVSTGGTLAGIGRFFRETSPKTRVIAVDARGSAALGGAPGKRRLVGIGSSRQSEFLDARLYDEHIYVEDCEAFAFCRALEASTGIAVGGSSGACLAACARYLQAHGGIERAVCLCADRGEHYASSIFSDSWLAQHGLEIAPRHLGPVSDIYL
;
A
#
# COMPACT_ATOMS: atom_id res chain seq x y z
N MET A 1 -14.58 -74.21 1.44
CA MET A 1 -14.36 -73.74 0.10
C MET A 1 -15.29 -72.56 -0.16
N LEU A 2 -14.85 -71.36 -0.02
CA LEU A 2 -15.53 -70.16 -0.45
C LEU A 2 -14.48 -69.16 -0.89
N SER A 3 -14.47 -68.86 -2.14
CA SER A 3 -13.54 -68.00 -2.88
C SER A 3 -13.72 -66.55 -2.50
N CYS A 4 -12.63 -65.84 -2.22
CA CYS A 4 -12.55 -64.38 -2.21
C CYS A 4 -12.62 -63.83 -3.65
N PRO A 5 -13.32 -62.72 -3.86
CA PRO A 5 -13.17 -61.95 -5.10
C PRO A 5 -12.15 -60.83 -4.93
N ASP A 6 -11.55 -60.55 -6.03
CA ASP A 6 -10.47 -59.65 -6.38
C ASP A 6 -10.56 -58.21 -5.87
N ALA A 7 -9.41 -57.68 -5.50
CA ALA A 7 -9.24 -56.31 -5.09
C ALA A 7 -9.22 -55.36 -6.30
N GLY A 8 -10.29 -54.58 -6.46
CA GLY A 8 -10.37 -53.49 -7.41
C GLY A 8 -9.40 -52.36 -7.07
N ALA A 9 -8.68 -51.91 -8.08
CA ALA A 9 -7.72 -50.83 -8.08
C ALA A 9 -8.28 -49.54 -7.46
N ARG A 10 -7.68 -49.11 -6.36
CA ARG A 10 -7.87 -47.73 -5.82
C ARG A 10 -7.10 -46.77 -6.72
N ARG A 11 -7.81 -45.98 -7.47
CA ARG A 11 -7.28 -44.78 -8.12
C ARG A 11 -6.81 -43.86 -7.00
N GLY A 12 -5.51 -43.52 -7.02
CA GLY A 12 -4.97 -42.51 -6.14
C GLY A 12 -5.68 -41.17 -6.35
N ALA A 13 -6.33 -40.69 -5.30
CA ALA A 13 -6.63 -39.30 -5.17
C ALA A 13 -5.27 -38.57 -5.09
N GLU A 14 -4.97 -37.71 -6.04
CA GLU A 14 -3.97 -36.68 -5.90
C GLU A 14 -4.41 -35.82 -4.71
N GLU A 15 -3.82 -36.08 -3.54
CA GLU A 15 -3.85 -35.14 -2.43
C GLU A 15 -3.26 -33.83 -2.94
N SER A 16 -4.09 -32.83 -3.06
CA SER A 16 -3.66 -31.44 -3.21
C SER A 16 -2.59 -31.22 -2.13
N ARG A 17 -1.39 -30.90 -2.54
CA ARG A 17 -0.31 -30.50 -1.63
C ARG A 17 -0.76 -29.22 -0.94
N ASP A 18 -1.52 -29.41 0.12
CA ASP A 18 -1.94 -28.36 1.02
C ASP A 18 -0.67 -27.76 1.63
N ASP A 19 -0.40 -26.53 1.30
CA ASP A 19 0.82 -25.78 1.64
C ASP A 19 0.79 -25.35 3.12
N CYS A 20 0.60 -26.32 4.02
CA CYS A 20 0.53 -26.13 5.47
C CYS A 20 1.87 -25.78 6.12
N ARG A 21 2.96 -25.61 5.39
CA ARG A 21 4.28 -25.40 6.00
C ARG A 21 4.45 -24.03 6.63
N PHE A 22 3.75 -23.02 6.15
CA PHE A 22 3.86 -21.65 6.67
C PHE A 22 2.53 -20.89 6.49
N PRO A 23 1.66 -20.85 7.51
CA PRO A 23 0.46 -20.01 7.43
C PRO A 23 0.87 -18.57 7.13
N ASP A 24 0.14 -17.92 6.22
CA ASP A 24 0.43 -16.54 5.86
C ASP A 24 0.30 -15.63 7.09
N PRO A 25 1.30 -14.79 7.35
CA PRO A 25 1.28 -13.92 8.50
C PRO A 25 0.29 -12.74 8.34
N ILE A 26 -0.26 -12.57 7.13
CA ILE A 26 -1.14 -11.46 6.79
C ILE A 26 -2.56 -11.84 7.14
N SER A 27 -3.14 -11.11 8.08
CA SER A 27 -4.48 -11.31 8.61
C SER A 27 -5.31 -10.03 8.50
N GLU A 28 -6.51 -10.05 9.05
CA GLU A 28 -7.34 -8.85 9.13
C GLU A 28 -6.63 -7.73 9.91
N THR A 29 -6.73 -6.51 9.36
CA THR A 29 -6.23 -5.31 10.03
C THR A 29 -7.38 -4.56 10.69
N PRO A 30 -7.15 -3.83 11.81
CA PRO A 30 -8.23 -3.19 12.53
C PRO A 30 -8.80 -1.97 11.80
N ILE A 31 -10.07 -1.67 12.12
CA ILE A 31 -10.71 -0.39 11.85
C ILE A 31 -10.87 0.36 13.17
N GLN A 32 -10.39 1.59 13.24
CA GLN A 32 -10.54 2.48 14.37
C GLN A 32 -11.44 3.66 13.99
N ARG A 33 -12.51 3.89 14.77
CA ARG A 33 -13.30 5.11 14.62
C ARG A 33 -12.59 6.25 15.34
N ILE A 34 -12.57 7.40 14.68
CA ILE A 34 -12.22 8.70 15.26
C ILE A 34 -13.34 9.69 14.97
N CYS A 35 -13.31 10.82 15.66
CA CYS A 35 -14.18 11.96 15.40
C CYS A 35 -13.33 13.16 14.94
N LEU A 36 -13.70 13.78 13.84
CA LEU A 36 -13.18 15.09 13.41
C LEU A 36 -14.17 16.16 13.79
N GLN A 37 -13.73 17.18 14.52
CA GLN A 37 -14.53 18.37 14.78
C GLN A 37 -14.42 19.32 13.57
N LEU A 38 -15.41 19.30 12.69
CA LEU A 38 -15.45 20.07 11.44
C LEU A 38 -16.45 21.23 11.57
N ASP A 39 -15.97 22.47 11.49
CA ASP A 39 -16.81 23.68 11.59
C ASP A 39 -17.79 23.61 12.77
N GLY A 40 -17.31 23.18 13.95
CA GLY A 40 -18.10 23.03 15.17
C GLY A 40 -19.04 21.81 15.20
N ARG A 41 -18.97 20.90 14.24
CA ARG A 41 -19.80 19.68 14.16
C ARG A 41 -18.96 18.41 14.18
N PRO A 42 -19.28 17.42 15.03
CA PRO A 42 -18.58 16.14 15.06
C PRO A 42 -18.90 15.29 13.81
N ARG A 43 -17.87 14.72 13.20
CA ARG A 43 -17.98 13.84 12.04
C ARG A 43 -17.19 12.57 12.30
N ASN A 44 -17.85 11.41 12.25
CA ASN A 44 -17.20 10.13 12.38
C ASN A 44 -16.38 9.79 11.13
N VAL A 45 -15.14 9.38 11.33
CA VAL A 45 -14.24 8.86 10.31
C VAL A 45 -13.66 7.53 10.79
N PHE A 46 -13.54 6.58 9.90
CA PHE A 46 -13.05 5.24 10.20
C PHE A 46 -11.69 5.05 9.53
N LEU A 47 -10.69 4.70 10.33
CA LEU A 47 -9.32 4.47 9.89
C LEU A 47 -9.11 2.98 9.68
N LYS A 48 -8.88 2.54 8.45
CA LYS A 48 -8.43 1.17 8.15
C LYS A 48 -6.92 1.09 8.32
N LEU A 49 -6.47 0.52 9.45
CA LEU A 49 -5.08 0.59 9.90
C LEU A 49 -4.22 -0.54 9.31
N GLU A 50 -3.83 -0.40 8.06
CA GLU A 50 -3.00 -1.37 7.35
C GLU A 50 -1.55 -1.46 7.89
N GLY A 51 -1.14 -0.52 8.72
CA GLY A 51 0.09 -0.59 9.49
C GLY A 51 0.14 -1.78 10.48
N ALA A 52 -1.00 -2.40 10.79
CA ALA A 52 -1.06 -3.61 11.63
C ALA A 52 -0.52 -4.87 10.93
N ASN A 53 -0.36 -4.88 9.62
CA ASN A 53 0.32 -5.97 8.92
C ASN A 53 1.74 -6.19 9.46
N PRO A 54 2.28 -7.43 9.39
CA PRO A 54 3.58 -7.79 9.99
C PRO A 54 4.77 -6.94 9.51
N GLY A 55 4.84 -6.61 8.23
CA GLY A 55 5.84 -5.70 7.66
C GLY A 55 5.56 -4.23 7.95
N GLY A 56 4.40 -3.91 8.54
CA GLY A 56 4.02 -2.57 8.94
C GLY A 56 3.28 -1.77 7.87
N SER A 57 2.76 -2.43 6.82
CA SER A 57 2.04 -1.70 5.77
C SER A 57 1.10 -2.56 4.93
N ILE A 58 0.22 -1.90 4.18
CA ILE A 58 -0.66 -2.50 3.16
C ILE A 58 0.11 -3.26 2.07
N LYS A 59 1.40 -2.96 1.88
CA LYS A 59 2.22 -3.60 0.85
C LYS A 59 2.52 -5.07 1.15
N ASP A 60 2.33 -5.53 2.38
CA ASP A 60 2.42 -6.95 2.71
C ASP A 60 1.38 -7.75 1.93
N ARG A 61 0.15 -7.23 1.80
CA ARG A 61 -0.90 -7.85 0.99
C ARG A 61 -0.50 -7.92 -0.49
N THR A 62 0.04 -6.83 -1.01
CA THR A 62 0.55 -6.78 -2.39
C THR A 62 1.69 -7.78 -2.58
N ALA A 63 2.67 -7.81 -1.65
CA ALA A 63 3.81 -8.73 -1.71
C ALA A 63 3.35 -10.19 -1.72
N LEU A 64 2.42 -10.56 -0.82
CA LEU A 64 1.86 -11.91 -0.77
C LEU A 64 1.19 -12.30 -2.08
N SER A 65 0.34 -11.43 -2.62
CA SER A 65 -0.37 -11.70 -3.87
C SER A 65 0.57 -11.83 -5.07
N LEU A 66 1.63 -11.01 -5.14
CA LEU A 66 2.65 -11.11 -6.18
C LEU A 66 3.43 -12.43 -6.10
N LEU A 67 3.83 -12.86 -4.90
CA LEU A 67 4.52 -14.13 -4.73
C LEU A 67 3.61 -15.32 -5.07
N ARG A 68 2.39 -15.35 -4.52
CA ARG A 68 1.40 -16.40 -4.83
C ARG A 68 1.15 -16.52 -6.33
N SER A 69 1.00 -15.40 -7.03
CA SER A 69 0.81 -15.42 -8.48
C SER A 69 1.95 -16.09 -9.24
N LEU A 70 3.19 -16.00 -8.76
CA LEU A 70 4.34 -16.68 -9.34
C LEU A 70 4.40 -18.17 -8.92
N GLU A 71 4.02 -18.47 -7.69
CA GLU A 71 3.92 -19.83 -7.15
C GLU A 71 2.84 -20.64 -7.86
N ASP A 72 1.63 -20.08 -7.95
CA ASP A 72 0.47 -20.71 -8.60
C ASP A 72 0.72 -20.96 -10.10
N ALA A 73 1.51 -20.07 -10.74
CA ALA A 73 1.95 -20.26 -12.12
C ALA A 73 3.08 -21.29 -12.28
N GLY A 74 3.55 -21.91 -11.18
CA GLY A 74 4.67 -22.86 -11.19
C GLY A 74 6.04 -22.23 -11.53
N LYS A 75 6.13 -20.90 -11.56
CA LYS A 75 7.36 -20.17 -11.90
C LYS A 75 8.29 -20.04 -10.69
N LEU A 76 7.73 -19.83 -9.50
CA LEU A 76 8.47 -19.67 -8.26
C LEU A 76 8.40 -20.95 -7.44
N THR A 77 9.56 -21.59 -7.27
CA THR A 77 9.74 -22.84 -6.51
C THR A 77 10.80 -22.67 -5.44
N GLY A 78 11.02 -23.66 -4.58
CA GLY A 78 11.99 -23.59 -3.49
C GLY A 78 13.38 -23.12 -3.95
N GLY A 79 13.95 -22.15 -3.22
CA GLY A 79 15.23 -21.51 -3.58
C GLY A 79 15.17 -20.51 -4.73
N GLY A 80 13.97 -20.21 -5.24
CA GLY A 80 13.74 -19.27 -6.33
C GLY A 80 14.29 -17.86 -6.02
N ARG A 81 14.63 -17.12 -7.08
CA ARG A 81 15.25 -15.78 -7.00
C ARG A 81 14.31 -14.73 -7.52
N LEU A 82 14.09 -13.71 -6.71
CA LEU A 82 13.16 -12.62 -6.95
C LEU A 82 13.90 -11.29 -7.09
N VAL A 83 13.37 -10.40 -7.92
CA VAL A 83 13.82 -9.01 -8.00
C VAL A 83 12.62 -8.06 -8.03
N GLU A 84 12.76 -6.88 -7.39
CA GLU A 84 11.76 -5.81 -7.47
C GLU A 84 12.40 -4.42 -7.36
N SER A 85 11.80 -3.45 -8.07
CA SER A 85 12.11 -2.02 -7.97
C SER A 85 11.34 -1.39 -6.83
N SER A 86 11.87 -1.44 -5.61
CA SER A 86 11.25 -0.79 -4.46
C SER A 86 12.28 -0.52 -3.36
N SER A 87 12.34 0.72 -2.88
CA SER A 87 13.14 1.14 -1.72
C SER A 87 12.31 1.30 -0.44
N GLY A 88 11.04 0.92 -0.45
CA GLY A 88 10.09 1.14 0.64
C GLY A 88 9.34 -0.13 1.05
N ASN A 89 8.12 0.08 1.51
CA ASN A 89 7.27 -0.93 2.15
C ASN A 89 7.09 -2.23 1.33
N LEU A 90 7.02 -2.15 -0.01
CA LEU A 90 6.88 -3.38 -0.81
C LEU A 90 8.14 -4.25 -0.75
N ALA A 91 9.33 -3.64 -0.84
CA ALA A 91 10.57 -4.41 -0.72
C ALA A 91 10.68 -5.10 0.65
N ILE A 92 10.26 -4.42 1.72
CA ILE A 92 10.20 -5.01 3.07
C ILE A 92 9.23 -6.20 3.10
N GLY A 93 8.01 -6.04 2.55
CA GLY A 93 7.02 -7.12 2.49
C GLY A 93 7.51 -8.34 1.70
N ILE A 94 8.13 -8.12 0.52
CA ILE A 94 8.71 -9.20 -0.29
C ILE A 94 9.87 -9.87 0.46
N ALA A 95 10.79 -9.09 1.05
CA ALA A 95 11.94 -9.63 1.79
C ALA A 95 11.50 -10.51 2.97
N MET A 96 10.49 -10.06 3.73
CA MET A 96 9.91 -10.81 4.85
C MET A 96 9.33 -12.17 4.37
N LEU A 97 8.52 -12.15 3.33
CA LEU A 97 7.90 -13.37 2.79
C LEU A 97 8.93 -14.27 2.11
N ALA A 98 9.88 -13.71 1.36
CA ALA A 98 10.96 -14.46 0.72
C ALA A 98 11.81 -15.21 1.74
N ARG A 99 12.24 -14.52 2.83
CA ARG A 99 12.97 -15.15 3.94
C ARG A 99 12.18 -16.31 4.55
N ARG A 100 10.87 -16.11 4.80
CA ARG A 100 10.01 -17.11 5.41
C ARG A 100 9.80 -18.34 4.52
N ARG A 101 9.75 -18.15 3.19
CA ARG A 101 9.50 -19.20 2.20
C ARG A 101 10.76 -19.78 1.56
N GLY A 102 11.95 -19.34 2.01
CA GLY A 102 13.24 -19.83 1.52
C GLY A 102 13.59 -19.34 0.10
N TYR A 103 13.07 -18.17 -0.32
CA TYR A 103 13.44 -17.53 -1.57
C TYR A 103 14.57 -16.51 -1.34
N ARG A 104 15.34 -16.22 -2.37
CA ARG A 104 16.30 -15.13 -2.40
C ARG A 104 15.65 -13.91 -3.03
N PHE A 105 15.88 -12.74 -2.46
CA PHE A 105 15.28 -11.51 -2.95
C PHE A 105 16.32 -10.41 -3.12
N THR A 106 16.32 -9.76 -4.28
CA THR A 106 17.14 -8.60 -4.60
C THR A 106 16.24 -7.36 -4.76
N ALA A 107 16.45 -6.36 -3.92
CA ALA A 107 15.80 -5.05 -4.04
C ALA A 107 16.66 -4.10 -4.87
N VAL A 108 16.09 -3.55 -5.95
CA VAL A 108 16.73 -2.50 -6.74
C VAL A 108 16.31 -1.15 -6.16
N LEU A 109 17.28 -0.44 -5.59
CA LEU A 109 17.15 0.77 -4.79
C LEU A 109 17.67 1.99 -5.52
N ASP A 110 17.39 3.16 -4.96
CA ASP A 110 18.00 4.45 -5.33
C ASP A 110 18.48 5.20 -4.08
N PRO A 111 19.26 6.30 -4.21
CA PRO A 111 19.83 7.05 -3.08
C PRO A 111 18.79 7.68 -2.13
N ARG A 112 17.50 7.68 -2.48
CA ARG A 112 16.41 8.17 -1.62
C ARG A 112 15.94 7.13 -0.60
N VAL A 113 16.50 5.91 -0.63
CA VAL A 113 16.21 4.89 0.39
C VAL A 113 16.63 5.40 1.76
N THR A 114 15.74 5.28 2.75
CA THR A 114 16.10 5.66 4.13
C THR A 114 17.08 4.66 4.74
N ALA A 115 17.94 5.13 5.62
CA ALA A 115 18.89 4.26 6.34
C ALA A 115 18.16 3.15 7.11
N GLU A 116 16.96 3.45 7.62
CA GLU A 116 16.12 2.46 8.30
C GLU A 116 15.64 1.37 7.36
N ASN A 117 15.08 1.71 6.20
CA ASN A 117 14.64 0.72 5.22
C ASN A 117 15.81 -0.14 4.71
N LEU A 118 16.97 0.48 4.46
CA LEU A 118 18.16 -0.25 4.04
C LEU A 118 18.63 -1.26 5.11
N ARG A 119 18.60 -0.86 6.39
CA ARG A 119 18.90 -1.76 7.51
C ARG A 119 17.88 -2.90 7.57
N ARG A 120 16.58 -2.61 7.54
CA ARG A 120 15.52 -3.62 7.55
C ARG A 120 15.64 -4.64 6.42
N LEU A 121 15.95 -4.20 5.20
CA LEU A 121 16.19 -5.10 4.07
C LEU A 121 17.35 -6.05 4.33
N ARG A 122 18.47 -5.53 4.86
CA ARG A 122 19.64 -6.35 5.23
C ARG A 122 19.32 -7.34 6.34
N ASP A 123 18.61 -6.92 7.38
CA ASP A 123 18.21 -7.77 8.50
C ASP A 123 17.27 -8.90 8.05
N LEU A 124 16.48 -8.67 7.00
CA LEU A 124 15.65 -9.68 6.36
C LEU A 124 16.41 -10.57 5.36
N GLY A 125 17.70 -10.32 5.12
CA GLY A 125 18.54 -11.10 4.22
C GLY A 125 18.33 -10.76 2.74
N ALA A 126 17.76 -9.61 2.41
CA ALA A 126 17.63 -9.16 1.04
C ALA A 126 18.95 -8.65 0.49
N GLU A 127 19.28 -9.03 -0.72
CA GLU A 127 20.34 -8.39 -1.51
C GLU A 127 19.87 -7.00 -1.99
N THR A 128 20.80 -6.08 -2.16
CA THR A 128 20.46 -4.73 -2.63
C THR A 128 21.34 -4.32 -3.80
N VAL A 129 20.72 -3.76 -4.84
CA VAL A 129 21.40 -3.16 -5.98
C VAL A 129 21.05 -1.68 -6.03
N MET A 130 22.06 -0.81 -5.92
CA MET A 130 21.89 0.64 -5.95
C MET A 130 21.95 1.16 -7.38
N VAL A 131 20.98 1.98 -7.78
CA VAL A 131 20.96 2.74 -9.03
C VAL A 131 21.17 4.20 -8.69
N GLU A 132 22.35 4.72 -8.99
CA GLU A 132 22.77 6.07 -8.58
C GLU A 132 22.39 7.15 -9.59
N GLU A 133 22.18 6.78 -10.85
CA GLU A 133 21.86 7.72 -11.92
C GLU A 133 20.34 7.96 -12.02
N PRO A 134 19.87 9.22 -11.92
CA PRO A 134 18.47 9.54 -12.12
C PRO A 134 18.10 9.44 -13.63
N ASP A 135 16.82 9.33 -13.89
CA ASP A 135 16.28 9.47 -15.26
C ASP A 135 16.27 10.94 -15.72
N ALA A 136 15.95 11.18 -17.00
CA ALA A 136 15.94 12.52 -17.60
C ALA A 136 14.97 13.50 -16.89
N ALA A 137 14.00 13.01 -16.13
CA ALA A 137 13.08 13.81 -15.33
C ALA A 137 13.58 14.00 -13.86
N GLY A 138 14.78 13.54 -13.52
CA GLY A 138 15.37 13.59 -12.18
C GLY A 138 14.76 12.58 -11.20
N GLY A 139 13.99 11.62 -11.71
CA GLY A 139 13.47 10.46 -10.96
C GLY A 139 14.40 9.26 -11.06
N TYR A 140 14.10 8.20 -10.32
CA TYR A 140 14.89 6.97 -10.35
C TYR A 140 14.04 5.74 -10.78
N LEU A 141 12.75 5.94 -11.03
CA LEU A 141 11.90 4.80 -11.37
C LEU A 141 12.30 4.14 -12.68
N LEU A 142 12.49 4.94 -13.74
CA LEU A 142 12.79 4.40 -15.07
C LEU A 142 14.17 3.74 -15.11
N THR A 143 15.16 4.31 -14.44
CA THR A 143 16.52 3.74 -14.37
C THR A 143 16.55 2.46 -13.54
N ARG A 144 15.80 2.38 -12.42
CA ARG A 144 15.64 1.13 -11.68
C ARG A 144 14.96 0.04 -12.51
N LEU A 145 13.92 0.39 -13.27
CA LEU A 145 13.24 -0.56 -14.16
C LEU A 145 14.15 -1.02 -15.32
N ALA A 146 15.00 -0.13 -15.85
CA ALA A 146 16.02 -0.50 -16.85
C ALA A 146 17.01 -1.50 -16.25
N ARG A 147 17.49 -1.24 -15.02
CA ARG A 147 18.39 -2.15 -14.31
C ARG A 147 17.79 -3.53 -14.10
N ILE A 148 16.52 -3.63 -13.73
CA ILE A 148 15.83 -4.92 -13.61
C ILE A 148 15.81 -5.67 -14.96
N ARG A 149 15.52 -4.97 -16.08
CA ARG A 149 15.53 -5.62 -17.41
C ARG A 149 16.90 -6.17 -17.77
N GLU A 150 17.98 -5.45 -17.47
CA GLU A 150 19.35 -5.93 -17.64
C GLU A 150 19.61 -7.20 -16.80
N MET A 151 19.19 -7.20 -15.53
CA MET A 151 19.36 -8.35 -14.65
C MET A 151 18.59 -9.58 -15.15
N LEU A 152 17.36 -9.38 -15.64
CA LEU A 152 16.56 -10.47 -16.23
C LEU A 152 17.14 -11.01 -17.52
N ALA A 153 17.74 -10.15 -18.35
CA ALA A 153 18.43 -10.56 -19.58
C ALA A 153 19.69 -11.38 -19.28
N ALA A 154 20.41 -11.03 -18.21
CA ALA A 154 21.61 -11.73 -17.78
C ALA A 154 21.33 -13.04 -17.03
N ASP A 155 20.16 -13.19 -16.44
CA ASP A 155 19.79 -14.32 -15.59
C ASP A 155 18.34 -14.77 -15.84
N PRO A 156 18.13 -15.77 -16.73
CA PRO A 156 16.81 -16.32 -17.05
C PRO A 156 16.06 -16.95 -15.85
N GLY A 157 16.78 -17.31 -14.79
CA GLY A 157 16.18 -17.86 -13.57
C GLY A 157 15.76 -16.82 -12.53
N LEU A 158 15.98 -15.53 -12.80
CA LEU A 158 15.54 -14.44 -11.96
C LEU A 158 14.09 -14.05 -12.29
N LEU A 159 13.23 -13.91 -11.29
CA LEU A 159 11.83 -13.60 -11.46
C LEU A 159 11.53 -12.19 -10.97
N TRP A 160 10.89 -11.39 -11.81
CA TRP A 160 10.43 -10.06 -11.42
C TRP A 160 8.99 -10.10 -10.92
N THR A 161 8.75 -9.62 -9.69
CA THR A 161 7.41 -9.54 -9.12
C THR A 161 6.53 -8.48 -9.79
N ASN A 162 7.14 -7.43 -10.36
CA ASN A 162 6.54 -6.42 -11.23
C ASN A 162 5.30 -5.74 -10.65
N GLN A 163 5.47 -5.00 -9.56
CA GLN A 163 4.38 -4.26 -8.91
C GLN A 163 3.62 -3.27 -9.82
N TYR A 164 4.24 -2.85 -10.91
CA TYR A 164 3.67 -1.84 -11.81
C TYR A 164 2.83 -2.43 -12.94
N GLY A 165 2.99 -3.72 -13.27
CA GLY A 165 2.33 -4.38 -14.39
C GLY A 165 1.61 -5.68 -14.04
N SER A 166 1.84 -6.25 -12.85
CA SER A 166 1.19 -7.50 -12.45
C SER A 166 -0.23 -7.28 -11.96
N ALA A 167 -1.20 -7.97 -12.56
CA ALA A 167 -2.60 -7.97 -12.10
C ALA A 167 -2.77 -8.47 -10.66
N ALA A 168 -1.79 -9.19 -10.12
CA ALA A 168 -1.78 -9.62 -8.73
C ALA A 168 -1.71 -8.44 -7.74
N ASN A 169 -1.17 -7.28 -8.14
CA ASN A 169 -1.17 -6.09 -7.30
C ASN A 169 -2.61 -5.58 -7.03
N PRO A 170 -3.42 -5.17 -8.01
CA PRO A 170 -4.80 -4.83 -7.74
C PRO A 170 -5.63 -6.02 -7.23
N GLY A 171 -5.32 -7.24 -7.63
CA GLY A 171 -5.95 -8.46 -7.15
C GLY A 171 -5.90 -8.62 -5.64
N ALA A 172 -4.78 -8.29 -4.99
CA ALA A 172 -4.62 -8.32 -3.53
C ALA A 172 -5.68 -7.49 -2.79
N HIS A 173 -6.05 -6.37 -3.36
CA HIS A 173 -6.99 -5.42 -2.76
C HIS A 173 -8.44 -5.68 -3.17
N TYR A 174 -8.64 -6.22 -4.36
CA TYR A 174 -9.96 -6.65 -4.82
C TYR A 174 -10.50 -7.85 -4.02
N SER A 175 -9.66 -8.87 -3.80
CA SER A 175 -10.06 -10.09 -3.08
C SER A 175 -9.79 -10.06 -1.56
N GLY A 176 -8.99 -9.11 -1.08
CA GLY A 176 -8.60 -9.00 0.33
C GLY A 176 -9.08 -7.71 0.98
N THR A 177 -8.40 -6.57 0.73
CA THR A 177 -8.65 -5.30 1.45
C THR A 177 -10.08 -4.79 1.28
N GLY A 178 -10.65 -4.85 0.08
CA GLY A 178 -12.00 -4.37 -0.20
C GLY A 178 -13.09 -5.15 0.55
N PRO A 179 -13.16 -6.49 0.39
CA PRO A 179 -14.11 -7.34 1.13
C PRO A 179 -13.99 -7.20 2.64
N GLU A 180 -12.76 -7.26 3.18
CA GLU A 180 -12.49 -7.14 4.60
C GLU A 180 -13.01 -5.81 5.17
N LEU A 181 -12.66 -4.69 4.53
CA LEU A 181 -13.15 -3.37 4.91
C LEU A 181 -14.68 -3.31 4.90
N TYR A 182 -15.31 -3.79 3.83
CA TYR A 182 -16.75 -3.76 3.67
C TYR A 182 -17.47 -4.58 4.75
N GLN A 183 -16.96 -5.78 5.06
CA GLN A 183 -17.46 -6.62 6.12
C GLN A 183 -17.34 -5.95 7.49
N GLN A 184 -16.16 -5.41 7.83
CA GLN A 184 -15.90 -4.72 9.10
C GLN A 184 -16.77 -3.48 9.29
N MET A 185 -17.16 -2.84 8.20
CA MET A 185 -18.10 -1.70 8.20
C MET A 185 -19.58 -2.13 8.21
N GLY A 186 -19.89 -3.41 8.42
CA GLY A 186 -21.26 -3.94 8.43
C GLY A 186 -21.97 -3.76 7.08
N HIS A 187 -21.23 -3.97 5.99
CA HIS A 187 -21.69 -3.87 4.60
C HIS A 187 -22.29 -2.49 4.23
N ARG A 188 -21.80 -1.44 4.90
CA ARG A 188 -22.19 -0.07 4.61
C ARG A 188 -21.00 0.87 4.67
N VAL A 189 -20.63 1.44 3.53
CA VAL A 189 -19.58 2.47 3.37
C VAL A 189 -20.15 3.55 2.46
N ASP A 190 -20.17 4.80 2.91
CA ASP A 190 -20.66 5.91 2.10
C ASP A 190 -19.54 6.44 1.18
N VAL A 191 -18.33 6.54 1.71
CA VAL A 191 -17.15 7.00 0.96
C VAL A 191 -15.87 6.38 1.49
N VAL A 192 -14.94 6.02 0.60
CA VAL A 192 -13.59 5.55 0.94
C VAL A 192 -12.52 6.39 0.27
N PHE A 193 -11.50 6.80 1.03
CA PHE A 193 -10.35 7.59 0.58
C PHE A 193 -9.12 6.69 0.44
N VAL A 194 -8.55 6.65 -0.75
CA VAL A 194 -7.46 5.73 -1.10
C VAL A 194 -6.30 6.50 -1.71
N ALA A 195 -5.14 6.47 -1.06
CA ALA A 195 -3.92 7.08 -1.57
C ALA A 195 -3.39 6.33 -2.81
N VAL A 196 -2.94 7.08 -3.81
CA VAL A 196 -2.46 6.55 -5.09
C VAL A 196 -0.94 6.64 -5.20
N SER A 197 -0.30 5.51 -5.56
CA SER A 197 1.11 5.47 -6.00
C SER A 197 1.22 4.60 -7.26
N THR A 198 1.37 3.27 -7.15
CA THR A 198 1.29 2.36 -8.31
C THR A 198 -0.13 2.26 -8.89
N GLY A 199 -1.13 2.63 -8.11
CA GLY A 199 -2.54 2.52 -8.47
C GLY A 199 -3.22 1.21 -8.10
N GLY A 200 -2.44 0.17 -7.73
CA GLY A 200 -3.00 -1.17 -7.46
C GLY A 200 -4.05 -1.17 -6.34
N THR A 201 -3.80 -0.47 -5.24
CA THR A 201 -4.75 -0.39 -4.12
C THR A 201 -6.07 0.26 -4.55
N LEU A 202 -5.99 1.42 -5.21
CA LEU A 202 -7.19 2.11 -5.70
C LEU A 202 -7.93 1.27 -6.73
N ALA A 203 -7.22 0.65 -7.67
CA ALA A 203 -7.83 -0.19 -8.71
C ALA A 203 -8.58 -1.39 -8.11
N GLY A 204 -7.95 -2.10 -7.14
CA GLY A 204 -8.58 -3.25 -6.50
C GLY A 204 -9.80 -2.87 -5.66
N ILE A 205 -9.67 -1.86 -4.81
CA ILE A 205 -10.78 -1.35 -3.98
C ILE A 205 -11.89 -0.76 -4.86
N GLY A 206 -11.54 0.05 -5.84
CA GLY A 206 -12.50 0.65 -6.76
C GLY A 206 -13.31 -0.40 -7.50
N ARG A 207 -12.64 -1.41 -8.08
CA ARG A 207 -13.32 -2.52 -8.74
C ARG A 207 -14.26 -3.25 -7.78
N PHE A 208 -13.82 -3.58 -6.58
CA PHE A 208 -14.64 -4.26 -5.57
C PHE A 208 -15.92 -3.46 -5.26
N PHE A 209 -15.82 -2.15 -4.98
CA PHE A 209 -17.00 -1.35 -4.68
C PHE A 209 -17.90 -1.12 -5.87
N ARG A 210 -17.38 -1.02 -7.09
CA ARG A 210 -18.22 -0.93 -8.29
C ARG A 210 -19.10 -2.19 -8.47
N GLU A 211 -18.56 -3.36 -8.16
CA GLU A 211 -19.27 -4.63 -8.31
C GLU A 211 -20.19 -4.93 -7.11
N THR A 212 -19.76 -4.60 -5.87
CA THR A 212 -20.45 -5.04 -4.65
C THR A 212 -21.34 -3.97 -4.02
N SER A 213 -20.92 -2.71 -4.06
CA SER A 213 -21.62 -1.57 -3.46
C SER A 213 -21.48 -0.32 -4.33
N PRO A 214 -22.17 -0.24 -5.49
CA PRO A 214 -22.01 0.84 -6.47
C PRO A 214 -22.36 2.24 -5.94
N LYS A 215 -23.05 2.33 -4.80
CA LYS A 215 -23.38 3.60 -4.13
C LYS A 215 -22.21 4.14 -3.29
N THR A 216 -21.23 3.31 -2.93
CA THR A 216 -20.04 3.73 -2.21
C THR A 216 -19.18 4.62 -3.10
N ARG A 217 -18.92 5.84 -2.66
CA ARG A 217 -18.02 6.76 -3.37
C ARG A 217 -16.57 6.36 -3.11
N VAL A 218 -15.77 6.27 -4.15
CA VAL A 218 -14.33 5.99 -4.08
C VAL A 218 -13.57 7.23 -4.47
N ILE A 219 -12.81 7.80 -3.53
CA ILE A 219 -12.05 9.03 -3.73
C ILE A 219 -10.57 8.69 -3.86
N ALA A 220 -10.00 9.00 -5.00
CA ALA A 220 -8.57 8.90 -5.24
C ALA A 220 -7.84 10.06 -4.58
N VAL A 221 -6.86 9.78 -3.72
CA VAL A 221 -6.04 10.81 -3.07
C VAL A 221 -4.63 10.76 -3.63
N ASP A 222 -4.16 11.88 -4.17
CA ASP A 222 -2.81 11.96 -4.73
C ASP A 222 -2.06 13.18 -4.17
N ALA A 223 -0.73 13.11 -4.19
CA ALA A 223 0.11 14.21 -3.76
C ALA A 223 0.21 15.28 -4.85
N ARG A 224 0.21 16.55 -4.47
CA ARG A 224 0.55 17.64 -5.39
C ARG A 224 1.94 17.39 -5.97
N GLY A 225 2.08 17.52 -7.28
CA GLY A 225 3.33 17.18 -7.98
C GLY A 225 3.49 15.69 -8.32
N SER A 226 2.41 14.91 -8.22
CA SER A 226 2.34 13.53 -8.69
C SER A 226 1.74 13.46 -10.10
N ALA A 227 2.26 12.54 -10.92
CA ALA A 227 1.70 12.21 -12.22
C ALA A 227 0.83 10.94 -12.21
N ALA A 228 0.59 10.31 -11.05
CA ALA A 228 -0.12 9.03 -10.98
C ALA A 228 -1.53 9.10 -11.58
N LEU A 229 -2.24 10.22 -11.38
CA LEU A 229 -3.58 10.51 -11.92
C LEU A 229 -3.55 11.48 -13.13
N GLY A 230 -2.40 11.61 -13.79
CA GLY A 230 -2.24 12.50 -14.95
C GLY A 230 -1.93 13.96 -14.59
N GLY A 231 -1.63 14.26 -13.32
CA GLY A 231 -1.18 15.59 -12.87
C GLY A 231 0.21 15.95 -13.39
N ALA A 232 0.55 17.24 -13.34
CA ALA A 232 1.89 17.71 -13.67
C ALA A 232 2.91 17.25 -12.62
N PRO A 233 4.04 16.62 -13.01
CA PRO A 233 5.07 16.21 -12.08
C PRO A 233 5.74 17.43 -11.43
N GLY A 234 6.04 17.34 -10.14
CA GLY A 234 6.65 18.40 -9.34
C GLY A 234 7.37 17.87 -8.11
N LYS A 235 7.97 18.78 -7.36
CA LYS A 235 8.63 18.45 -6.08
C LYS A 235 7.58 18.08 -5.03
N ARG A 236 7.83 17.02 -4.29
CA ARG A 236 7.04 16.58 -3.13
C ARG A 236 7.91 15.86 -2.11
N ARG A 237 7.52 15.91 -0.85
CA ARG A 237 8.17 15.22 0.27
C ARG A 237 7.37 14.02 0.75
N LEU A 238 6.09 13.95 0.41
CA LEU A 238 5.24 12.78 0.68
C LEU A 238 5.83 11.51 0.06
N VAL A 239 5.98 10.48 0.88
CA VAL A 239 6.46 9.15 0.49
C VAL A 239 5.31 8.16 0.58
N GLY A 240 5.33 7.10 -0.23
CA GLY A 240 4.26 6.08 -0.27
C GLY A 240 3.02 6.48 -1.07
N ILE A 241 2.93 7.74 -1.50
CA ILE A 241 1.88 8.31 -2.34
C ILE A 241 2.53 9.06 -3.51
N GLY A 242 1.85 9.10 -4.63
CA GLY A 242 2.32 9.75 -5.85
C GLY A 242 3.30 8.90 -6.67
N SER A 243 3.41 9.24 -7.94
CA SER A 243 4.30 8.61 -8.92
C SER A 243 4.85 9.66 -9.89
N SER A 244 5.99 9.37 -10.52
CA SER A 244 6.53 10.16 -11.63
C SER A 244 5.93 9.81 -13.00
N ARG A 245 5.06 8.80 -13.05
CA ARG A 245 4.32 8.39 -14.24
C ARG A 245 2.88 8.05 -13.92
N GLN A 246 2.03 8.10 -14.92
CA GLN A 246 0.65 7.65 -14.80
C GLN A 246 0.58 6.15 -14.48
N SER A 247 -0.39 5.75 -13.65
CA SER A 247 -0.62 4.35 -13.31
C SER A 247 -1.29 3.60 -14.46
N GLU A 248 -0.78 2.41 -14.77
CA GLU A 248 -1.36 1.52 -15.78
C GLU A 248 -2.61 0.75 -15.28
N PHE A 249 -2.83 0.71 -13.96
CA PHE A 249 -3.98 0.02 -13.36
C PHE A 249 -5.23 0.87 -13.28
N LEU A 250 -5.10 2.20 -13.45
CA LEU A 250 -6.19 3.12 -13.19
C LEU A 250 -7.00 3.41 -14.46
N ASP A 251 -8.30 3.23 -14.30
CA ASP A 251 -9.33 3.66 -15.23
C ASP A 251 -10.25 4.65 -14.48
N ALA A 252 -10.68 5.71 -15.14
CA ALA A 252 -11.56 6.73 -14.55
C ALA A 252 -12.89 6.17 -14.00
N ARG A 253 -13.29 4.98 -14.44
CA ARG A 253 -14.47 4.27 -13.93
C ARG A 253 -14.29 3.68 -12.53
N LEU A 254 -13.05 3.56 -12.03
CA LEU A 254 -12.74 2.91 -10.76
C LEU A 254 -12.86 3.84 -9.55
N TYR A 255 -12.94 5.15 -9.76
CA TYR A 255 -13.11 6.14 -8.71
C TYR A 255 -14.08 7.26 -9.16
N ASP A 256 -14.67 7.97 -8.20
CA ASP A 256 -15.67 9.01 -8.49
C ASP A 256 -15.04 10.39 -8.63
N GLU A 257 -14.06 10.67 -7.78
CA GLU A 257 -13.35 11.95 -7.72
C GLU A 257 -11.90 11.73 -7.35
N HIS A 258 -11.05 12.74 -7.60
CA HIS A 258 -9.69 12.76 -7.10
C HIS A 258 -9.39 14.08 -6.38
N ILE A 259 -8.57 13.99 -5.33
CA ILE A 259 -8.18 15.12 -4.51
C ILE A 259 -6.67 15.14 -4.39
N TYR A 260 -6.06 16.27 -4.79
CA TYR A 260 -4.63 16.51 -4.54
C TYR A 260 -4.43 17.14 -3.17
N VAL A 261 -3.39 16.67 -2.46
CA VAL A 261 -3.02 17.12 -1.11
C VAL A 261 -1.58 17.63 -1.11
N GLU A 262 -1.34 18.72 -0.40
CA GLU A 262 0.01 19.27 -0.19
C GLU A 262 0.73 18.54 0.95
N ASP A 263 2.07 18.56 0.92
CA ASP A 263 2.91 17.92 1.94
C ASP A 263 2.55 18.39 3.36
N CYS A 264 2.43 19.73 3.55
CA CYS A 264 2.13 20.31 4.86
C CYS A 264 0.74 19.93 5.39
N GLU A 265 -0.28 19.82 4.52
CA GLU A 265 -1.60 19.34 4.93
C GLU A 265 -1.52 17.91 5.46
N ALA A 266 -0.93 17.00 4.68
CA ALA A 266 -0.80 15.60 5.05
C ALA A 266 -0.03 15.45 6.37
N PHE A 267 1.07 16.17 6.54
CA PHE A 267 1.90 16.10 7.75
C PHE A 267 1.19 16.70 8.96
N ALA A 268 0.40 17.77 8.77
CA ALA A 268 -0.43 18.33 9.84
C ALA A 268 -1.42 17.29 10.38
N PHE A 269 -2.11 16.58 9.50
CA PHE A 269 -3.06 15.54 9.90
C PHE A 269 -2.38 14.35 10.59
N CYS A 270 -1.18 13.91 10.12
CA CYS A 270 -0.43 12.86 10.81
C CYS A 270 -0.11 13.25 12.25
N ARG A 271 0.43 14.46 12.45
CA ARG A 271 0.85 14.96 13.75
C ARG A 271 -0.33 15.24 14.69
N ALA A 272 -1.41 15.83 14.16
CA ALA A 272 -2.62 16.07 14.94
C ALA A 272 -3.28 14.77 15.39
N LEU A 273 -3.37 13.76 14.52
CA LEU A 273 -3.91 12.46 14.87
C LEU A 273 -3.08 11.80 15.97
N GLU A 274 -1.75 11.76 15.83
CA GLU A 274 -0.87 11.19 16.86
C GLU A 274 -1.01 11.93 18.19
N ALA A 275 -0.94 13.26 18.19
CA ALA A 275 -1.01 14.08 19.38
C ALA A 275 -2.34 13.89 20.15
N SER A 276 -3.45 13.77 19.42
CA SER A 276 -4.80 13.70 20.03
C SER A 276 -5.21 12.28 20.40
N THR A 277 -4.72 11.24 19.69
CA THR A 277 -5.23 9.87 19.83
C THR A 277 -4.15 8.82 20.12
N GLY A 278 -2.88 9.17 19.98
CA GLY A 278 -1.76 8.22 20.04
C GLY A 278 -1.62 7.35 18.79
N ILE A 279 -2.45 7.55 17.75
CA ILE A 279 -2.38 6.77 16.51
C ILE A 279 -1.40 7.45 15.54
N ALA A 280 -0.21 6.88 15.39
CA ALA A 280 0.79 7.33 14.44
C ALA A 280 0.61 6.64 13.07
N VAL A 281 0.49 7.43 12.00
CA VAL A 281 0.32 6.95 10.61
C VAL A 281 1.27 7.66 9.66
N GLY A 282 1.55 7.05 8.50
CA GLY A 282 2.40 7.66 7.48
C GLY A 282 1.72 8.76 6.67
N GLY A 283 2.53 9.49 5.88
CA GLY A 283 2.08 10.68 5.14
C GLY A 283 0.93 10.43 4.16
N SER A 284 0.87 9.26 3.54
CA SER A 284 -0.26 8.88 2.66
C SER A 284 -1.58 8.79 3.40
N SER A 285 -1.54 8.39 4.68
CA SER A 285 -2.72 8.32 5.56
C SER A 285 -3.16 9.73 5.98
N GLY A 286 -2.21 10.60 6.32
CA GLY A 286 -2.50 12.02 6.56
C GLY A 286 -3.12 12.71 5.35
N ALA A 287 -2.66 12.37 4.15
CA ALA A 287 -3.27 12.86 2.91
C ALA A 287 -4.72 12.39 2.74
N CYS A 288 -5.01 11.11 3.06
CA CYS A 288 -6.39 10.61 3.05
C CYS A 288 -7.28 11.34 4.06
N LEU A 289 -6.76 11.64 5.26
CA LEU A 289 -7.49 12.41 6.28
C LEU A 289 -7.75 13.84 5.85
N ALA A 290 -6.76 14.54 5.27
CA ALA A 290 -6.92 15.89 4.73
C ALA A 290 -7.97 15.94 3.62
N ALA A 291 -7.91 14.99 2.69
CA ALA A 291 -8.91 14.85 1.63
C ALA A 291 -10.29 14.54 2.19
N CYS A 292 -10.39 13.66 3.19
CA CYS A 292 -11.62 13.32 3.88
C CYS A 292 -12.24 14.55 4.55
N ALA A 293 -11.48 15.33 5.29
CA ALA A 293 -11.96 16.55 5.96
C ALA A 293 -12.57 17.54 4.96
N ARG A 294 -11.86 17.83 3.85
CA ARG A 294 -12.36 18.71 2.78
C ARG A 294 -13.64 18.17 2.13
N TYR A 295 -13.67 16.86 1.88
CA TYR A 295 -14.82 16.20 1.29
C TYR A 295 -16.05 16.24 2.19
N LEU A 296 -15.89 15.94 3.49
CA LEU A 296 -16.97 15.99 4.48
C LEU A 296 -17.51 17.40 4.74
N GLN A 297 -16.67 18.44 4.57
CA GLN A 297 -17.11 19.83 4.62
C GLN A 297 -18.00 20.18 3.43
N ALA A 298 -17.66 19.72 2.24
CA ALA A 298 -18.39 20.00 1.02
C ALA A 298 -19.67 19.17 0.85
N HIS A 299 -19.76 17.99 1.51
CA HIS A 299 -20.83 17.02 1.30
C HIS A 299 -21.54 16.66 2.61
N GLY A 300 -22.85 16.83 2.63
CA GLY A 300 -23.72 16.41 3.73
C GLY A 300 -24.11 14.93 3.64
N GLY A 301 -24.72 14.41 4.72
CA GLY A 301 -25.35 13.06 4.73
C GLY A 301 -24.37 11.88 4.76
N ILE A 302 -23.08 12.10 4.92
CA ILE A 302 -22.06 11.05 5.01
C ILE A 302 -21.88 10.66 6.48
N GLU A 303 -22.12 9.39 6.82
CA GLU A 303 -22.01 8.84 8.16
C GLU A 303 -20.82 7.88 8.29
N ARG A 304 -20.43 7.22 7.20
CA ARG A 304 -19.42 6.17 7.16
C ARG A 304 -18.34 6.48 6.12
N ALA A 305 -17.50 7.45 6.47
CA ALA A 305 -16.31 7.82 5.73
C ALA A 305 -15.12 6.96 6.19
N VAL A 306 -14.44 6.28 5.27
CA VAL A 306 -13.29 5.43 5.58
C VAL A 306 -12.02 6.02 4.97
N CYS A 307 -10.98 6.22 5.79
CA CYS A 307 -9.63 6.55 5.32
C CYS A 307 -8.74 5.29 5.38
N LEU A 308 -8.14 4.93 4.25
CA LEU A 308 -7.17 3.84 4.20
C LEU A 308 -5.81 4.34 4.71
N CYS A 309 -5.41 3.87 5.90
CA CYS A 309 -4.13 4.20 6.54
C CYS A 309 -3.10 3.14 6.16
N ALA A 310 -2.27 3.46 5.17
CA ALA A 310 -1.48 2.46 4.46
C ALA A 310 -0.31 1.89 5.26
N ASP A 311 0.27 2.64 6.21
CA ASP A 311 1.44 2.23 6.97
C ASP A 311 1.57 2.91 8.33
N ARG A 312 2.53 2.44 9.14
CA ARG A 312 2.80 2.93 10.50
C ARG A 312 3.55 4.24 10.48
N GLY A 313 3.21 5.12 11.43
CA GLY A 313 3.90 6.40 11.65
C GLY A 313 5.34 6.26 12.12
N GLU A 314 5.69 5.20 12.85
CA GLU A 314 7.03 4.96 13.37
C GLU A 314 8.10 4.93 12.27
N HIS A 315 7.74 4.52 11.05
CA HIS A 315 8.63 4.58 9.88
C HIS A 315 9.04 6.01 9.50
N TYR A 316 8.38 7.01 10.05
CA TYR A 316 8.53 8.44 9.74
C TYR A 316 8.95 9.27 10.94
N ALA A 317 9.40 8.64 12.04
CA ALA A 317 9.86 9.31 13.25
C ALA A 317 10.98 10.31 12.98
N SER A 318 11.88 10.00 12.04
CA SER A 318 13.00 10.87 11.63
C SER A 318 12.63 11.88 10.53
N SER A 319 11.37 11.97 10.12
CA SER A 319 10.90 12.88 9.07
C SER A 319 9.62 13.62 9.47
N ILE A 320 8.44 13.10 9.19
CA ILE A 320 7.13 13.75 9.45
C ILE A 320 6.98 14.18 10.92
N PHE A 321 7.49 13.37 11.85
CA PHE A 321 7.41 13.60 13.30
C PHE A 321 8.67 14.28 13.91
N SER A 322 9.62 14.70 13.06
CA SER A 322 10.85 15.41 13.47
C SER A 322 10.77 16.88 13.11
N ASP A 323 10.73 17.77 14.13
CA ASP A 323 10.72 19.22 13.91
C ASP A 323 12.00 19.70 13.23
N SER A 324 13.16 19.11 13.56
CA SER A 324 14.44 19.43 12.91
C SER A 324 14.43 19.07 11.43
N TRP A 325 13.85 17.94 11.07
CA TRP A 325 13.74 17.54 9.66
C TRP A 325 12.77 18.47 8.89
N LEU A 326 11.64 18.82 9.48
CA LEU A 326 10.69 19.77 8.87
C LEU A 326 11.37 21.12 8.60
N ALA A 327 12.08 21.67 9.59
CA ALA A 327 12.79 22.93 9.46
C ALA A 327 13.88 22.90 8.37
N GLN A 328 14.69 21.83 8.31
CA GLN A 328 15.70 21.62 7.28
C GLN A 328 15.12 21.58 5.85
N HIS A 329 13.85 21.17 5.72
CA HIS A 329 13.17 21.09 4.44
C HIS A 329 12.28 22.29 4.13
N GLY A 330 12.30 23.31 4.98
CA GLY A 330 11.47 24.51 4.83
C GLY A 330 9.97 24.24 4.97
N LEU A 331 9.60 23.21 5.73
CA LEU A 331 8.21 22.80 5.96
C LEU A 331 7.75 23.36 7.31
N GLU A 332 6.84 24.31 7.28
CA GLU A 332 6.20 24.85 8.48
C GLU A 332 4.81 24.23 8.64
N ILE A 333 4.62 23.44 9.69
CA ILE A 333 3.32 22.86 10.02
C ILE A 333 2.57 23.81 10.95
N ALA A 334 1.45 24.33 10.49
CA ALA A 334 0.63 25.28 11.21
C ALA A 334 -0.84 24.82 11.27
N PRO A 335 -1.63 25.28 12.27
CA PRO A 335 -3.05 24.92 12.40
C PRO A 335 -3.89 25.13 11.14
N ARG A 336 -3.57 26.16 10.33
CA ARG A 336 -4.24 26.40 9.04
C ARG A 336 -4.20 25.20 8.08
N HIS A 337 -3.22 24.30 8.21
CA HIS A 337 -3.11 23.11 7.35
C HIS A 337 -4.11 22.01 7.72
N LEU A 338 -4.77 22.10 8.86
CA LEU A 338 -5.89 21.22 9.21
C LEU A 338 -7.22 21.69 8.57
N GLY A 339 -7.21 22.84 7.87
CA GLY A 339 -8.39 23.36 7.19
C GLY A 339 -9.54 23.59 8.18
N PRO A 340 -10.71 22.95 7.94
CA PRO A 340 -11.90 23.11 8.78
C PRO A 340 -11.86 22.30 10.08
N VAL A 341 -10.82 21.51 10.32
CA VAL A 341 -10.71 20.62 11.49
C VAL A 341 -10.14 21.41 12.66
N SER A 342 -10.92 21.54 13.74
CA SER A 342 -10.49 22.17 14.99
C SER A 342 -9.99 21.17 16.03
N ASP A 343 -10.42 19.91 15.96
CA ASP A 343 -10.00 18.86 16.90
C ASP A 343 -10.17 17.44 16.28
N ILE A 344 -9.39 16.49 16.80
CA ILE A 344 -9.46 15.06 16.47
C ILE A 344 -9.48 14.28 17.77
N TYR A 345 -10.41 13.33 17.93
CA TYR A 345 -10.49 12.48 19.14
C TYR A 345 -11.08 11.10 18.85
N LEU A 346 -10.91 10.16 19.79
CA LEU A 346 -11.41 8.77 19.71
C LEU A 346 -12.91 8.65 19.96
#